data_f6c1ac4cdca1c2cff3bb66550fa22b52
#
_entry.id   f6c1ac4cdca1c2cff3bb66550fa22b52
#
_cell.length_a   1.000
_cell.length_b   1.000
_cell.length_c   1.000
_cell.angle_alpha   90.00
_cell.angle_beta   90.00
_cell.angle_gamma   90.00
#
_symmetry.space_group_name_H-M   'P 1'
#
loop_
_entity.id
_entity.type
_entity.pdbx_description
1 polymer ?
#
loop_
_entity_poly.entity_id
_entity_poly.type
_entity_poly.pdbx_seq_one_letter_code
_entity_poly.pdbx_strand_id
1 'polypeptide(L)'
;MDLNSFGWMIGAPNTTEHKANIDAGQLWAKKYSVRDEMRPRFVGQAFAKKIFSIGKSLNFIRHSCLDEEFFATNQISDIANKVLTYSDIPSLEQSIDIAFSIASQRLLENMFSKYKLMDHLQALKRYLMLGSGDFVDILMESIGPSLARPANTLYRHNLTATLEAAIRGSNAQYDDPEILRRLDARMLEYTHGEIGWDVFTLEYRVDQPLDVILTPEVMSKYRRIFNYLWRLKRVESDLVKGWRRCVMGKRSYLKVPSKFALF
;
A
#
# COMPACT_ATOMS: atom_id res chain seq x y z
N MET A 1 11.48 -13.66 24.45
CA MET A 1 12.64 -12.74 24.43
C MET A 1 12.12 -11.33 24.45
N ASP A 2 12.38 -10.63 25.52
CA ASP A 2 11.96 -9.22 25.60
C ASP A 2 13.15 -8.38 25.11
N LEU A 3 12.95 -7.51 24.11
CA LEU A 3 14.00 -6.64 23.57
C LEU A 3 14.65 -5.77 24.65
N ASN A 4 13.92 -5.54 25.76
CA ASN A 4 14.40 -4.78 26.91
C ASN A 4 15.46 -5.53 27.73
N SER A 5 15.61 -6.85 27.58
CA SER A 5 16.62 -7.63 28.28
C SER A 5 18.04 -7.44 27.73
N PHE A 6 18.16 -6.87 26.53
CA PHE A 6 19.45 -6.51 25.95
C PHE A 6 19.63 -4.98 26.10
N GLY A 7 20.35 -4.53 27.09
CA GLY A 7 20.54 -3.11 27.42
C GLY A 7 21.11 -2.22 26.30
N TRP A 8 21.58 -2.81 25.19
CA TRP A 8 22.05 -2.09 23.99
C TRP A 8 20.99 -1.94 22.90
N MET A 9 19.83 -2.60 23.06
CA MET A 9 18.65 -2.44 22.23
C MET A 9 17.64 -1.60 23.00
N ILE A 10 17.67 -0.29 22.82
CA ILE A 10 16.79 0.62 23.59
C ILE A 10 15.69 1.15 22.69
N GLY A 11 14.48 1.22 23.26
CA GLY A 11 13.40 1.99 22.69
C GLY A 11 13.78 3.45 22.52
N ALA A 12 13.23 4.12 21.52
CA ALA A 12 13.42 5.55 21.31
C ALA A 12 13.24 6.34 22.62
N PRO A 13 14.05 7.38 22.87
CA PRO A 13 13.97 8.14 24.11
C PRO A 13 12.55 8.71 24.25
N ASN A 14 11.97 8.45 25.41
CA ASN A 14 10.79 9.05 26.00
C ASN A 14 10.13 10.18 25.18
N THR A 15 9.27 9.89 24.30
CA THR A 15 8.07 10.69 24.15
C THR A 15 7.08 10.10 25.14
N THR A 16 6.92 10.81 26.25
CA THR A 16 5.79 10.70 27.18
C THR A 16 4.52 11.11 26.42
N GLU A 17 4.21 10.37 25.39
CA GLU A 17 2.95 10.51 24.69
C GLU A 17 2.12 9.27 24.96
N HIS A 18 1.01 9.57 25.59
CA HIS A 18 -0.13 8.75 25.91
C HIS A 18 -0.24 7.42 25.13
N LYS A 19 -0.70 6.37 25.82
CA LYS A 19 -1.14 5.06 25.34
C LYS A 19 -2.26 5.11 24.27
N ALA A 20 -2.18 6.02 23.32
CA ALA A 20 -3.08 6.13 22.19
C ALA A 20 -2.43 5.46 20.98
N ASN A 21 -3.00 4.34 20.55
CA ASN A 21 -2.82 3.68 19.25
C ASN A 21 -1.48 4.01 18.53
N ILE A 22 -0.40 3.39 18.99
CA ILE A 22 0.88 3.49 18.26
C ILE A 22 0.65 2.75 16.96
N ASP A 23 0.66 3.51 15.87
CA ASP A 23 0.58 3.02 14.51
C ASP A 23 1.61 1.90 14.27
N ALA A 24 1.20 0.77 13.67
CA ALA A 24 2.07 -0.38 13.43
C ALA A 24 3.33 0.02 12.64
N GLY A 25 3.22 1.00 11.72
CA GLY A 25 4.33 1.57 10.99
C GLY A 25 5.33 2.30 11.88
N GLN A 26 4.85 3.05 12.86
CA GLN A 26 5.71 3.75 13.83
C GLN A 26 6.37 2.74 14.78
N LEU A 27 5.65 1.71 15.19
CA LEU A 27 6.18 0.64 16.02
C LEU A 27 7.33 -0.09 15.34
N TRP A 28 7.19 -0.37 14.05
CA TRP A 28 8.24 -1.01 13.25
C TRP A 28 9.43 -0.09 12.98
N ALA A 29 9.19 1.17 12.57
CA ALA A 29 10.24 2.05 12.08
C ALA A 29 10.99 2.78 13.21
N LYS A 30 10.26 3.25 14.25
CA LYS A 30 10.79 4.26 15.17
C LYS A 30 10.95 3.79 16.61
N LYS A 31 10.23 2.75 17.03
CA LYS A 31 10.18 2.36 18.46
C LYS A 31 11.52 1.87 18.99
N TYR A 32 12.32 1.20 18.17
CA TYR A 32 13.58 0.61 18.60
C TYR A 32 14.72 0.99 17.66
N SER A 33 15.87 1.31 18.23
CA SER A 33 17.10 1.57 17.51
C SER A 33 18.28 0.82 18.18
N VAL A 34 19.29 0.50 17.40
CA VAL A 34 20.52 -0.12 17.91
C VAL A 34 21.49 0.98 18.31
N ARG A 35 22.02 0.91 19.54
CA ARG A 35 23.12 1.77 19.99
C ARG A 35 24.44 1.04 19.78
N ASP A 36 25.15 1.40 18.73
CA ASP A 36 26.44 0.77 18.39
C ASP A 36 27.48 0.95 19.48
N GLU A 37 27.43 2.04 20.26
CA GLU A 37 28.33 2.35 21.36
C GLU A 37 28.24 1.36 22.53
N MET A 38 27.03 0.81 22.75
CA MET A 38 26.78 -0.15 23.84
C MET A 38 26.87 -1.62 23.40
N ARG A 39 27.19 -1.85 22.15
CA ARG A 39 27.31 -3.20 21.61
C ARG A 39 28.51 -3.93 22.20
N PRO A 40 28.36 -5.16 22.72
CA PRO A 40 29.47 -5.96 23.20
C PRO A 40 30.49 -6.23 22.09
N ARG A 41 31.76 -6.18 22.40
CA ARG A 41 32.87 -6.35 21.41
C ARG A 41 32.85 -7.70 20.69
N PHE A 42 32.32 -8.74 21.34
CA PHE A 42 32.19 -10.09 20.75
C PHE A 42 31.02 -10.22 19.77
N VAL A 43 30.11 -9.26 19.76
CA VAL A 43 28.95 -9.26 18.85
C VAL A 43 29.30 -8.47 17.59
N GLY A 44 29.53 -9.17 16.48
CA GLY A 44 29.72 -8.54 15.18
C GLY A 44 28.51 -7.72 14.74
N GLN A 45 28.74 -6.72 13.88
CA GLN A 45 27.65 -5.84 13.41
C GLN A 45 26.53 -6.59 12.67
N ALA A 46 26.89 -7.55 11.83
CA ALA A 46 25.91 -8.37 11.11
C ALA A 46 25.06 -9.20 12.06
N PHE A 47 25.69 -9.78 13.08
CA PHE A 47 25.02 -10.56 14.11
C PHE A 47 24.09 -9.70 14.98
N ALA A 48 24.53 -8.52 15.39
CA ALA A 48 23.68 -7.56 16.11
C ALA A 48 22.44 -7.17 15.31
N LYS A 49 22.58 -6.92 14.00
CA LYS A 49 21.45 -6.62 13.10
C LYS A 49 20.47 -7.79 13.00
N LYS A 50 20.96 -9.05 12.95
CA LYS A 50 20.07 -10.22 12.95
C LYS A 50 19.25 -10.30 14.23
N ILE A 51 19.89 -10.21 15.39
CA ILE A 51 19.22 -10.25 16.71
C ILE A 51 18.16 -9.14 16.78
N PHE A 52 18.51 -7.93 16.36
CA PHE A 52 17.60 -6.80 16.34
C PHE A 52 16.40 -7.04 15.41
N SER A 53 16.65 -7.60 14.22
CA SER A 53 15.60 -7.97 13.27
C SER A 53 14.64 -9.02 13.85
N ILE A 54 15.15 -10.06 14.51
CA ILE A 54 14.34 -11.08 15.18
C ILE A 54 13.43 -10.42 16.22
N GLY A 55 13.99 -9.59 17.08
CA GLY A 55 13.24 -8.92 18.12
C GLY A 55 12.14 -8.01 17.57
N LYS A 56 12.43 -7.27 16.49
CA LYS A 56 11.41 -6.46 15.77
C LYS A 56 10.31 -7.34 15.18
N SER A 57 10.69 -8.43 14.50
CA SER A 57 9.73 -9.36 13.88
C SER A 57 8.82 -10.02 14.92
N LEU A 58 9.38 -10.50 16.03
CA LEU A 58 8.60 -11.11 17.12
C LEU A 58 7.65 -10.10 17.76
N ASN A 59 8.12 -8.89 18.02
CA ASN A 59 7.30 -7.82 18.58
C ASN A 59 6.14 -7.43 17.63
N PHE A 60 6.42 -7.38 16.34
CA PHE A 60 5.43 -7.10 15.31
C PHE A 60 4.39 -8.22 15.18
N ILE A 61 4.83 -9.49 15.16
CA ILE A 61 3.92 -10.66 15.14
C ILE A 61 2.99 -10.62 16.35
N ARG A 62 3.52 -10.29 17.53
CA ARG A 62 2.76 -10.27 18.77
C ARG A 62 1.75 -9.12 18.84
N HIS A 63 2.18 -7.91 18.56
CA HIS A 63 1.39 -6.70 18.82
C HIS A 63 0.62 -6.18 17.60
N SER A 64 1.14 -6.37 16.39
CA SER A 64 0.49 -5.87 15.17
C SER A 64 -0.28 -6.96 14.45
N CYS A 65 0.27 -8.18 14.38
CA CYS A 65 -0.44 -9.31 13.76
C CYS A 65 -1.38 -10.04 14.72
N LEU A 66 -1.30 -9.78 16.03
CA LEU A 66 -2.10 -10.44 17.08
C LEU A 66 -2.09 -11.98 16.93
N ASP A 67 -0.90 -12.54 16.75
CA ASP A 67 -0.68 -13.96 16.55
C ASP A 67 -0.20 -14.60 17.85
N GLU A 68 -1.16 -14.85 18.73
CA GLU A 68 -0.88 -15.48 20.04
C GLU A 68 -0.52 -16.97 19.91
N GLU A 69 -1.05 -17.64 18.89
CA GLU A 69 -0.83 -19.05 18.62
C GLU A 69 0.65 -19.36 18.39
N PHE A 70 1.34 -18.50 17.68
CA PHE A 70 2.77 -18.64 17.42
C PHE A 70 3.61 -18.65 18.71
N PHE A 71 3.20 -17.89 19.73
CA PHE A 71 3.89 -17.83 21.02
C PHE A 71 3.47 -18.97 21.96
N ALA A 72 2.29 -19.53 21.77
CA ALA A 72 1.83 -20.69 22.53
C ALA A 72 2.52 -21.99 22.06
N THR A 73 2.97 -22.02 20.81
CA THR A 73 3.69 -23.17 20.25
C THR A 73 5.14 -23.16 20.77
N ASN A 74 5.56 -24.25 21.41
CA ASN A 74 6.85 -24.37 22.12
C ASN A 74 8.12 -24.27 21.24
N GLN A 75 7.99 -24.04 19.93
CA GLN A 75 9.15 -23.99 19.01
C GLN A 75 10.20 -22.93 19.37
N ILE A 76 9.76 -21.79 19.92
CA ILE A 76 10.68 -20.74 20.37
C ILE A 76 11.21 -21.04 21.77
N SER A 77 10.40 -21.67 22.64
CA SER A 77 10.80 -22.01 24.00
C SER A 77 11.93 -23.06 24.01
N ASP A 78 11.94 -24.00 23.08
CA ASP A 78 12.99 -25.01 22.98
C ASP A 78 14.34 -24.41 22.58
N ILE A 79 14.33 -23.36 21.75
CA ILE A 79 15.53 -22.61 21.40
C ILE A 79 15.98 -21.70 22.56
N ALA A 80 15.01 -21.08 23.25
CA ALA A 80 15.27 -20.18 24.38
C ALA A 80 15.72 -20.93 25.65
N ASN A 81 15.31 -22.19 25.84
CA ASN A 81 15.65 -23.01 26.98
C ASN A 81 17.03 -23.70 26.86
N LYS A 82 17.67 -23.61 25.68
CA LYS A 82 19.04 -24.08 25.53
C LYS A 82 19.97 -23.19 26.35
N VAL A 83 20.59 -23.74 27.38
CA VAL A 83 21.59 -23.01 28.19
C VAL A 83 22.78 -22.67 27.29
N LEU A 84 22.81 -21.44 26.82
CA LEU A 84 23.90 -20.92 25.98
C LEU A 84 25.03 -20.48 26.90
N THR A 85 26.13 -21.17 26.85
CA THR A 85 27.37 -20.79 27.55
C THR A 85 28.16 -19.78 26.74
N TYR A 86 28.71 -18.79 27.40
CA TYR A 86 29.49 -17.71 26.77
C TYR A 86 30.70 -18.21 25.96
N SER A 87 31.18 -19.43 26.22
CA SER A 87 32.29 -20.06 25.51
C SER A 87 31.93 -20.68 24.17
N ASP A 88 30.63 -20.81 23.83
CA ASP A 88 30.18 -21.48 22.61
C ASP A 88 29.48 -20.50 21.64
N ILE A 89 30.26 -19.59 21.09
CA ILE A 89 29.81 -18.59 20.10
C ILE A 89 29.20 -19.23 18.85
N PRO A 90 29.76 -20.30 18.25
CA PRO A 90 29.16 -20.93 17.07
C PRO A 90 27.77 -21.52 17.31
N SER A 91 27.54 -22.14 18.48
CA SER A 91 26.21 -22.65 18.84
C SER A 91 25.20 -21.52 19.04
N LEU A 92 25.63 -20.39 19.60
CA LEU A 92 24.82 -19.19 19.73
C LEU A 92 24.43 -18.62 18.35
N GLU A 93 25.37 -18.52 17.42
CA GLU A 93 25.10 -18.05 16.06
C GLU A 93 24.07 -18.96 15.35
N GLN A 94 24.27 -20.26 15.43
CA GLN A 94 23.34 -21.23 14.85
C GLN A 94 21.94 -21.11 15.45
N SER A 95 21.82 -20.97 16.76
CA SER A 95 20.52 -20.81 17.44
C SER A 95 19.81 -19.53 17.01
N ILE A 96 20.54 -18.44 16.81
CA ILE A 96 20.00 -17.17 16.32
C ILE A 96 19.59 -17.28 14.85
N ASP A 97 20.35 -17.99 14.02
CA ASP A 97 19.98 -18.20 12.62
C ASP A 97 18.69 -19.00 12.47
N ILE A 98 18.52 -20.03 13.30
CA ILE A 98 17.26 -20.80 13.38
C ILE A 98 16.11 -19.90 13.84
N ALA A 99 16.30 -19.13 14.91
CA ALA A 99 15.26 -18.20 15.40
C ALA A 99 14.90 -17.12 14.37
N PHE A 100 15.89 -16.62 13.64
CA PHE A 100 15.66 -15.67 12.54
C PHE A 100 14.83 -16.28 11.42
N SER A 101 15.15 -17.51 11.02
CA SER A 101 14.39 -18.22 9.97
C SER A 101 12.94 -18.44 10.37
N ILE A 102 12.70 -18.94 11.58
CA ILE A 102 11.35 -19.19 12.11
C ILE A 102 10.54 -17.90 12.20
N ALA A 103 11.10 -16.84 12.79
CA ALA A 103 10.41 -15.57 12.93
C ALA A 103 10.12 -14.92 11.57
N SER A 104 11.07 -14.98 10.63
CA SER A 104 10.89 -14.44 9.28
C SER A 104 9.85 -15.22 8.49
N GLN A 105 9.87 -16.54 8.56
CA GLN A 105 8.89 -17.39 7.90
C GLN A 105 7.48 -17.09 8.41
N ARG A 106 7.29 -17.04 9.73
CA ARG A 106 5.98 -16.74 10.33
C ARG A 106 5.48 -15.34 9.95
N LEU A 107 6.38 -14.36 9.91
CA LEU A 107 6.03 -13.01 9.48
C LEU A 107 5.55 -13.00 8.03
N LEU A 108 6.25 -13.69 7.13
CA LEU A 108 5.85 -13.82 5.73
C LEU A 108 4.51 -14.55 5.59
N GLU A 109 4.32 -15.66 6.30
CA GLU A 109 3.04 -16.40 6.32
C GLU A 109 1.89 -15.48 6.75
N ASN A 110 2.06 -14.71 7.81
CA ASN A 110 1.05 -13.76 8.25
C ASN A 110 0.76 -12.69 7.17
N MET A 111 1.79 -12.10 6.56
CA MET A 111 1.61 -11.06 5.55
C MET A 111 0.94 -11.58 4.28
N PHE A 112 1.35 -12.74 3.78
CA PHE A 112 0.83 -13.27 2.52
C PHE A 112 -0.48 -14.05 2.67
N SER A 113 -0.62 -14.86 3.72
CA SER A 113 -1.80 -15.72 3.91
C SER A 113 -2.90 -15.05 4.72
N LYS A 114 -2.57 -14.51 5.90
CA LYS A 114 -3.57 -13.90 6.80
C LYS A 114 -4.04 -12.54 6.28
N TYR A 115 -3.09 -11.68 5.87
CA TYR A 115 -3.39 -10.32 5.43
C TYR A 115 -3.42 -10.14 3.92
N LYS A 116 -3.27 -11.20 3.15
CA LYS A 116 -3.43 -11.22 1.68
C LYS A 116 -2.69 -10.08 0.96
N LEU A 117 -1.44 -9.80 1.35
CA LEU A 117 -0.65 -8.70 0.81
C LEU A 117 -0.64 -8.68 -0.73
N MET A 118 -0.54 -9.86 -1.37
CA MET A 118 -0.52 -9.93 -2.85
C MET A 118 -1.81 -9.45 -3.48
N ASP A 119 -2.95 -9.73 -2.86
CA ASP A 119 -4.25 -9.29 -3.38
C ASP A 119 -4.37 -7.76 -3.31
N HIS A 120 -3.85 -7.15 -2.22
CA HIS A 120 -3.78 -5.69 -2.12
C HIS A 120 -2.86 -5.06 -3.16
N LEU A 121 -1.68 -5.66 -3.42
CA LEU A 121 -0.78 -5.19 -4.48
C LEU A 121 -1.40 -5.33 -5.87
N GLN A 122 -2.12 -6.42 -6.13
CA GLN A 122 -2.87 -6.59 -7.36
C GLN A 122 -3.99 -5.56 -7.49
N ALA A 123 -4.71 -5.26 -6.40
CA ALA A 123 -5.73 -4.22 -6.39
C ALA A 123 -5.15 -2.83 -6.71
N LEU A 124 -4.00 -2.47 -6.13
CA LEU A 124 -3.31 -1.24 -6.47
C LEU A 124 -2.96 -1.18 -7.97
N LYS A 125 -2.48 -2.29 -8.53
CA LYS A 125 -2.19 -2.40 -9.96
C LYS A 125 -3.44 -2.24 -10.82
N ARG A 126 -4.54 -2.93 -10.46
CA ARG A 126 -5.80 -2.91 -11.23
C ARG A 126 -6.46 -1.54 -11.21
N TYR A 127 -6.56 -0.91 -10.03
CA TYR A 127 -7.35 0.29 -9.81
C TYR A 127 -6.54 1.58 -9.86
N LEU A 128 -5.46 1.69 -9.08
CA LEU A 128 -4.68 2.93 -9.03
C LEU A 128 -3.72 3.08 -10.23
N MET A 129 -3.25 1.97 -10.79
CA MET A 129 -2.41 2.01 -12.00
C MET A 129 -3.24 1.80 -13.29
N LEU A 130 -4.56 1.87 -13.21
CA LEU A 130 -5.51 1.72 -14.33
C LEU A 130 -5.30 0.41 -15.13
N GLY A 131 -4.90 -0.68 -14.47
CA GLY A 131 -4.65 -1.96 -15.11
C GLY A 131 -5.92 -2.73 -15.52
N SER A 132 -7.09 -2.37 -14.98
CA SER A 132 -8.40 -2.94 -15.34
C SER A 132 -9.10 -2.02 -16.33
N GLY A 133 -8.91 -2.27 -17.63
CA GLY A 133 -9.38 -1.37 -18.70
C GLY A 133 -10.89 -1.21 -18.73
N ASP A 134 -11.65 -2.29 -18.55
CA ASP A 134 -13.11 -2.29 -18.51
C ASP A 134 -13.66 -1.40 -17.37
N PHE A 135 -13.13 -1.55 -16.17
CA PHE A 135 -13.48 -0.70 -15.04
C PHE A 135 -13.14 0.77 -15.31
N VAL A 136 -11.96 1.04 -15.87
CA VAL A 136 -11.51 2.40 -16.16
C VAL A 136 -12.37 3.05 -17.22
N ASP A 137 -12.76 2.33 -18.27
CA ASP A 137 -13.60 2.85 -19.35
C ASP A 137 -15.01 3.18 -18.85
N ILE A 138 -15.62 2.27 -18.07
CA ILE A 138 -16.95 2.50 -17.45
C ILE A 138 -16.89 3.67 -16.47
N LEU A 139 -15.84 3.74 -15.63
CA LEU A 139 -15.63 4.85 -14.71
C LEU A 139 -15.49 6.18 -15.47
N MET A 140 -14.69 6.19 -16.55
CA MET A 140 -14.49 7.37 -17.39
C MET A 140 -15.78 7.87 -18.04
N GLU A 141 -16.61 6.96 -18.54
CA GLU A 141 -17.91 7.29 -19.14
C GLU A 141 -18.89 7.83 -18.10
N SER A 142 -18.93 7.22 -16.93
CA SER A 142 -19.89 7.57 -15.87
C SER A 142 -19.54 8.87 -15.17
N ILE A 143 -18.25 9.07 -14.84
CA ILE A 143 -17.80 10.21 -14.04
C ILE A 143 -17.44 11.43 -14.90
N GLY A 144 -17.06 11.21 -16.18
CA GLY A 144 -16.59 12.25 -17.08
C GLY A 144 -17.48 13.48 -17.19
N PRO A 145 -18.82 13.33 -17.38
CA PRO A 145 -19.73 14.47 -17.43
C PRO A 145 -19.75 15.30 -16.13
N SER A 146 -19.60 14.65 -14.98
CA SER A 146 -19.52 15.34 -13.69
C SER A 146 -18.19 16.06 -13.53
N LEU A 147 -17.07 15.45 -13.92
CA LEU A 147 -15.75 16.04 -13.83
C LEU A 147 -15.52 17.22 -14.80
N ALA A 148 -16.33 17.34 -15.84
CA ALA A 148 -16.28 18.49 -16.74
C ALA A 148 -16.84 19.80 -16.11
N ARG A 149 -17.50 19.68 -14.96
CA ARG A 149 -18.07 20.81 -14.22
C ARG A 149 -17.02 21.46 -13.31
N PRO A 150 -17.26 22.70 -12.85
CA PRO A 150 -16.43 23.35 -11.84
C PRO A 150 -16.32 22.50 -10.56
N ALA A 151 -15.14 22.48 -9.95
CA ALA A 151 -14.86 21.64 -8.77
C ALA A 151 -15.80 21.89 -7.58
N ASN A 152 -16.28 23.14 -7.40
CA ASN A 152 -17.22 23.53 -6.35
C ASN A 152 -18.61 22.91 -6.47
N THR A 153 -18.98 22.36 -7.65
CA THR A 153 -20.26 21.68 -7.89
C THR A 153 -20.20 20.18 -7.67
N LEU A 154 -19.02 19.65 -7.37
CA LEU A 154 -18.81 18.23 -7.14
C LEU A 154 -19.04 17.89 -5.68
N TYR A 155 -19.80 16.84 -5.45
CA TYR A 155 -20.04 16.30 -4.11
C TYR A 155 -19.43 14.91 -3.99
N ARG A 156 -18.72 14.66 -2.90
CA ARG A 156 -18.06 13.38 -2.64
C ARG A 156 -19.01 12.19 -2.76
N HIS A 157 -20.22 12.30 -2.20
CA HIS A 157 -21.19 11.20 -2.24
C HIS A 157 -21.61 10.82 -3.67
N ASN A 158 -21.67 11.80 -4.59
CA ASN A 158 -21.97 11.52 -6.00
C ASN A 158 -20.80 10.77 -6.66
N LEU A 159 -19.56 11.16 -6.36
CA LEU A 159 -18.37 10.49 -6.88
C LEU A 159 -18.26 9.05 -6.38
N THR A 160 -18.53 8.84 -5.09
CA THR A 160 -18.55 7.49 -4.49
C THR A 160 -19.66 6.63 -5.10
N ALA A 161 -20.87 7.15 -5.28
CA ALA A 161 -21.97 6.43 -5.92
C ALA A 161 -21.65 6.07 -7.39
N THR A 162 -20.99 6.96 -8.12
CA THR A 162 -20.54 6.69 -9.49
C THR A 162 -19.44 5.64 -9.53
N LEU A 163 -18.50 5.67 -8.58
CA LEU A 163 -17.47 4.64 -8.43
C LEU A 163 -18.08 3.27 -8.17
N GLU A 164 -19.03 3.18 -7.24
CA GLU A 164 -19.75 1.93 -6.96
C GLU A 164 -20.54 1.41 -8.17
N ALA A 165 -21.14 2.31 -8.95
CA ALA A 165 -21.83 1.95 -10.19
C ALA A 165 -20.84 1.41 -11.23
N ALA A 166 -19.66 2.01 -11.35
CA ALA A 166 -18.60 1.53 -12.25
C ALA A 166 -18.06 0.16 -11.82
N ILE A 167 -17.89 -0.08 -10.53
CA ILE A 167 -17.50 -1.39 -9.99
C ILE A 167 -18.55 -2.44 -10.38
N ARG A 168 -19.83 -2.16 -10.15
CA ARG A 168 -20.93 -3.08 -10.46
C ARG A 168 -21.11 -3.31 -11.95
N GLY A 169 -20.77 -2.34 -12.79
CA GLY A 169 -20.88 -2.45 -14.24
C GLY A 169 -19.68 -3.10 -14.92
N SER A 170 -18.62 -3.38 -14.20
CA SER A 170 -17.36 -3.94 -14.72
C SER A 170 -17.06 -5.32 -14.14
N ASN A 171 -16.01 -5.96 -14.65
CA ASN A 171 -15.52 -7.22 -14.07
C ASN A 171 -14.99 -7.07 -12.64
N ALA A 172 -14.78 -5.83 -12.17
CA ALA A 172 -14.40 -5.55 -10.79
C ALA A 172 -15.43 -6.07 -9.76
N GLN A 173 -16.70 -6.25 -10.14
CA GLN A 173 -17.74 -6.81 -9.27
C GLN A 173 -17.42 -8.21 -8.73
N TYR A 174 -16.55 -8.96 -9.39
CA TYR A 174 -16.13 -10.31 -9.00
C TYR A 174 -14.88 -10.33 -8.10
N ASP A 175 -14.25 -9.18 -7.87
CA ASP A 175 -13.13 -9.07 -6.95
C ASP A 175 -13.60 -9.17 -5.49
N ASP A 176 -12.67 -9.49 -4.58
CA ASP A 176 -12.96 -9.62 -3.15
C ASP A 176 -13.64 -8.35 -2.60
N PRO A 177 -14.84 -8.47 -1.99
CA PRO A 177 -15.55 -7.33 -1.41
C PRO A 177 -14.72 -6.52 -0.41
N GLU A 178 -13.81 -7.17 0.33
CA GLU A 178 -12.93 -6.48 1.28
C GLU A 178 -11.95 -5.54 0.57
N ILE A 179 -11.49 -5.91 -0.61
CA ILE A 179 -10.63 -5.07 -1.46
C ILE A 179 -11.41 -3.89 -2.02
N LEU A 180 -12.62 -4.15 -2.52
CA LEU A 180 -13.46 -3.11 -3.13
C LEU A 180 -13.90 -2.04 -2.12
N ARG A 181 -14.19 -2.41 -0.89
CA ARG A 181 -14.55 -1.48 0.21
C ARG A 181 -13.43 -0.51 0.56
N ARG A 182 -12.18 -0.83 0.23
CA ARG A 182 -11.00 0.00 0.47
C ARG A 182 -10.78 1.05 -0.61
N LEU A 183 -11.48 0.92 -1.74
CA LEU A 183 -11.42 1.87 -2.84
C LEU A 183 -12.38 3.04 -2.58
N ASP A 184 -11.89 4.26 -2.63
CA ASP A 184 -12.68 5.46 -2.34
C ASP A 184 -12.38 6.57 -3.35
N ALA A 185 -13.41 7.28 -3.75
CA ALA A 185 -13.31 8.45 -4.61
C ALA A 185 -13.10 9.69 -3.76
N ARG A 186 -12.03 10.44 -4.02
CA ARG A 186 -11.71 11.66 -3.28
C ARG A 186 -11.55 12.87 -4.17
N MET A 187 -11.69 14.00 -3.55
CA MET A 187 -11.33 15.30 -4.12
C MET A 187 -10.10 15.84 -3.41
N LEU A 188 -9.14 16.30 -4.19
CA LEU A 188 -8.01 17.07 -3.69
C LEU A 188 -8.48 18.47 -3.27
N GLU A 189 -7.67 19.15 -2.47
CA GLU A 189 -7.89 20.58 -2.21
C GLU A 189 -7.80 21.34 -3.53
N TYR A 190 -8.72 22.27 -3.75
CA TYR A 190 -8.83 23.00 -5.00
C TYR A 190 -8.94 24.50 -4.78
N THR A 191 -8.45 25.24 -5.74
CA THR A 191 -8.57 26.70 -5.82
C THR A 191 -9.74 27.12 -6.72
N HIS A 192 -10.12 28.42 -6.65
CA HIS A 192 -11.18 28.93 -7.51
C HIS A 192 -10.79 28.80 -8.99
N GLY A 193 -11.69 28.22 -9.79
CA GLY A 193 -11.51 28.09 -11.23
C GLY A 193 -11.06 26.70 -11.69
N GLU A 194 -10.71 25.80 -10.79
CA GLU A 194 -10.37 24.43 -11.16
C GLU A 194 -11.62 23.61 -11.53
N ILE A 195 -11.44 22.67 -12.45
CA ILE A 195 -12.48 21.76 -12.91
C ILE A 195 -12.34 20.41 -12.18
N GLY A 196 -13.41 19.63 -12.20
CA GLY A 196 -13.44 18.32 -11.52
C GLY A 196 -12.31 17.37 -11.93
N TRP A 197 -11.86 17.46 -13.19
CA TRP A 197 -10.76 16.65 -13.72
C TRP A 197 -9.42 16.87 -12.98
N ASP A 198 -9.19 18.05 -12.46
CA ASP A 198 -7.93 18.42 -11.81
C ASP A 198 -7.92 18.00 -10.33
N VAL A 199 -9.10 17.86 -9.73
CA VAL A 199 -9.28 17.60 -8.30
C VAL A 199 -9.67 16.17 -7.99
N PHE A 200 -10.18 15.42 -8.95
CA PHE A 200 -10.57 14.02 -8.74
C PHE A 200 -9.35 13.13 -8.55
N THR A 201 -9.42 12.28 -7.54
CA THR A 201 -8.42 11.24 -7.31
C THR A 201 -9.08 9.99 -6.75
N LEU A 202 -8.46 8.84 -6.99
CA LEU A 202 -8.85 7.57 -6.39
C LEU A 202 -7.88 7.25 -5.26
N GLU A 203 -8.41 6.82 -4.13
CA GLU A 203 -7.64 6.41 -2.97
C GLU A 203 -7.94 4.97 -2.62
N TYR A 204 -6.91 4.27 -2.18
CA TYR A 204 -7.03 2.92 -1.64
C TYR A 204 -6.61 2.95 -0.17
N ARG A 205 -7.51 2.52 0.73
CA ARG A 205 -7.25 2.52 2.17
C ARG A 205 -6.58 1.24 2.58
N VAL A 206 -5.54 1.39 3.36
CA VAL A 206 -4.79 0.27 3.91
C VAL A 206 -4.89 0.32 5.43
N ASP A 207 -5.26 -0.83 6.02
CA ASP A 207 -5.36 -0.97 7.47
C ASP A 207 -4.09 -1.63 8.04
N GLN A 208 -3.97 -1.53 9.35
CA GLN A 208 -2.94 -2.27 10.08
C GLN A 208 -3.16 -3.79 9.91
N PRO A 209 -2.09 -4.59 9.77
CA PRO A 209 -0.67 -4.23 9.86
C PRO A 209 0.01 -3.93 8.50
N LEU A 210 -0.74 -3.88 7.40
CA LEU A 210 -0.19 -3.69 6.05
C LEU A 210 0.36 -2.26 5.82
N ASP A 211 -0.07 -1.29 6.64
CA ASP A 211 0.41 0.10 6.63
C ASP A 211 1.93 0.23 6.85
N VAL A 212 2.57 -0.77 7.42
CA VAL A 212 4.03 -0.85 7.57
C VAL A 212 4.73 -0.95 6.20
N ILE A 213 4.13 -1.68 5.27
CA ILE A 213 4.65 -1.87 3.91
C ILE A 213 4.09 -0.79 2.98
N LEU A 214 2.78 -0.60 3.02
CA LEU A 214 2.05 0.41 2.24
C LEU A 214 1.91 1.69 3.06
N THR A 215 3.04 2.31 3.37
CA THR A 215 3.09 3.53 4.18
C THR A 215 2.34 4.69 3.51
N PRO A 216 1.89 5.71 4.26
CA PRO A 216 1.26 6.90 3.68
C PRO A 216 2.09 7.58 2.60
N GLU A 217 3.43 7.52 2.71
CA GLU A 217 4.35 8.05 1.69
C GLU A 217 4.28 7.24 0.39
N VAL A 218 4.26 5.91 0.50
CA VAL A 218 4.11 4.99 -0.63
C VAL A 218 2.74 5.21 -1.28
N MET A 219 1.66 5.29 -0.50
CA MET A 219 0.31 5.54 -1.01
C MET A 219 0.20 6.91 -1.70
N SER A 220 0.91 7.92 -1.19
CA SER A 220 1.00 9.23 -1.86
C SER A 220 1.65 9.12 -3.27
N LYS A 221 2.69 8.29 -3.42
CA LYS A 221 3.30 8.03 -4.74
C LYS A 221 2.31 7.33 -5.68
N TYR A 222 1.56 6.34 -5.21
CA TYR A 222 0.52 5.68 -6.01
C TYR A 222 -0.57 6.67 -6.46
N ARG A 223 -1.03 7.57 -5.60
CA ARG A 223 -1.99 8.63 -5.98
C ARG A 223 -1.43 9.55 -7.05
N ARG A 224 -0.16 9.93 -6.96
CA ARG A 224 0.48 10.77 -8.00
C ARG A 224 0.54 10.05 -9.35
N ILE A 225 0.85 8.75 -9.34
CA ILE A 225 0.82 7.92 -10.55
C ILE A 225 -0.60 7.84 -11.11
N PHE A 226 -1.60 7.58 -10.26
CA PHE A 226 -3.00 7.57 -10.67
C PHE A 226 -3.39 8.87 -11.37
N ASN A 227 -3.13 10.02 -10.74
CA ASN A 227 -3.50 11.32 -11.29
C ASN A 227 -2.84 11.57 -12.66
N TYR A 228 -1.60 11.15 -12.84
CA TYR A 228 -0.91 11.24 -14.12
C TYR A 228 -1.56 10.34 -15.19
N LEU A 229 -1.80 9.08 -14.87
CA LEU A 229 -2.43 8.12 -15.78
C LEU A 229 -3.87 8.51 -16.11
N TRP A 230 -4.61 9.06 -15.13
CA TRP A 230 -5.97 9.53 -15.31
C TRP A 230 -6.06 10.69 -16.32
N ARG A 231 -5.12 11.62 -16.27
CA ARG A 231 -5.01 12.69 -17.26
C ARG A 231 -4.73 12.15 -18.66
N LEU A 232 -3.84 11.16 -18.78
CA LEU A 232 -3.59 10.50 -20.07
C LEU A 232 -4.85 9.79 -20.60
N LYS A 233 -5.55 9.08 -19.72
CA LYS A 233 -6.78 8.37 -20.09
C LYS A 233 -7.90 9.35 -20.52
N ARG A 234 -7.96 10.52 -19.91
CA ARG A 234 -8.85 11.62 -20.38
C ARG A 234 -8.56 12.00 -21.82
N VAL A 235 -7.30 12.27 -22.13
CA VAL A 235 -6.87 12.66 -23.49
C VAL A 235 -7.22 11.55 -24.49
N GLU A 236 -6.94 10.29 -24.16
CA GLU A 236 -7.32 9.13 -24.97
C GLU A 236 -8.84 9.11 -25.23
N SER A 237 -9.66 9.24 -24.18
CA SER A 237 -11.12 9.24 -24.28
C SER A 237 -11.62 10.38 -25.18
N ASP A 238 -11.07 11.58 -25.04
CA ASP A 238 -11.45 12.74 -25.82
C ASP A 238 -11.05 12.58 -27.31
N LEU A 239 -9.87 12.01 -27.58
CA LEU A 239 -9.44 11.67 -28.94
C LEU A 239 -10.34 10.63 -29.59
N VAL A 240 -10.69 9.56 -28.86
CA VAL A 240 -11.61 8.52 -29.34
C VAL A 240 -12.99 9.10 -29.64
N LYS A 241 -13.52 9.95 -28.77
CA LYS A 241 -14.80 10.65 -28.99
C LYS A 241 -14.74 11.59 -30.20
N GLY A 242 -13.63 12.30 -30.36
CA GLY A 242 -13.37 13.15 -31.52
C GLY A 242 -13.33 12.34 -32.83
N TRP A 243 -12.57 11.26 -32.83
CA TRP A 243 -12.47 10.34 -33.97
C TRP A 243 -13.84 9.76 -34.35
N ARG A 244 -14.59 9.24 -33.39
CA ARG A 244 -15.94 8.71 -33.63
C ARG A 244 -16.86 9.77 -34.27
N ARG A 245 -16.81 11.02 -33.81
CA ARG A 245 -17.59 12.12 -34.42
C ARG A 245 -17.16 12.40 -35.87
N CYS A 246 -15.87 12.38 -36.16
CA CYS A 246 -15.36 12.57 -37.52
C CYS A 246 -15.75 11.45 -38.47
N VAL A 247 -15.69 10.19 -38.01
CA VAL A 247 -15.98 9.01 -38.83
C VAL A 247 -17.49 8.76 -38.99
N MET A 248 -18.29 8.93 -37.91
CA MET A 248 -19.73 8.70 -37.93
C MET A 248 -20.55 9.95 -38.30
N GLY A 249 -19.97 11.14 -38.12
CA GLY A 249 -20.58 12.38 -38.59
C GLY A 249 -20.62 12.36 -40.11
N LYS A 250 -21.82 12.37 -40.68
CA LYS A 250 -22.06 12.48 -42.11
C LYS A 250 -20.99 13.38 -42.74
N ARG A 251 -20.25 12.91 -43.72
CA ARG A 251 -19.34 13.47 -44.74
C ARG A 251 -19.13 15.01 -44.85
N SER A 252 -19.66 15.84 -43.94
CA SER A 252 -19.74 17.29 -44.07
C SER A 252 -18.48 18.05 -43.64
N TYR A 253 -17.55 17.44 -42.92
CA TYR A 253 -16.37 18.14 -42.37
C TYR A 253 -15.04 17.81 -43.05
N LEU A 254 -14.99 16.77 -43.85
CA LEU A 254 -13.86 16.51 -44.76
C LEU A 254 -14.19 16.98 -46.17
N LYS A 255 -14.45 18.26 -46.36
CA LYS A 255 -14.14 18.89 -47.64
C LYS A 255 -12.63 19.01 -47.73
N VAL A 256 -11.98 17.88 -48.12
CA VAL A 256 -10.61 17.96 -48.66
C VAL A 256 -10.71 18.94 -49.84
N PRO A 257 -9.97 20.07 -49.82
CA PRO A 257 -9.94 20.91 -50.97
C PRO A 257 -9.50 20.08 -52.16
N SER A 258 -10.23 20.14 -53.25
CA SER A 258 -10.02 19.40 -54.49
C SER A 258 -8.63 19.58 -55.13
N LYS A 259 -7.75 20.32 -54.49
CA LYS A 259 -6.36 20.54 -54.90
C LYS A 259 -5.39 19.42 -54.55
N PHE A 260 -5.79 18.40 -53.80
CA PHE A 260 -4.95 17.23 -53.45
C PHE A 260 -5.45 15.89 -54.03
N ALA A 261 -6.33 15.93 -55.03
CA ALA A 261 -6.84 14.70 -55.69
C ALA A 261 -6.04 14.37 -56.98
N LEU A 262 -4.82 14.78 -57.06
CA LEU A 262 -3.88 14.41 -58.15
C LEU A 262 -2.52 14.12 -57.53
N PHE A 263 -2.33 12.89 -57.06
CA PHE A 263 -1.09 12.09 -57.18
C PHE A 263 -1.42 10.67 -56.78
#